data_19a731f405a0edcbf2d30b51dfddad5a
#
_entry.id   19a731f405a0edcbf2d30b51dfddad5a
#
_cell.length_a   1.000
_cell.length_b   1.000
_cell.length_c   1.000
_cell.angle_alpha   90.00
_cell.angle_beta   90.00
_cell.angle_gamma   90.00
#
_symmetry.space_group_name_H-M   'P 1'
#
loop_
_entity.id
_entity.type
_entity.pdbx_description
1 polymer ?
#
loop_
_entity_poly.entity_id
_entity_poly.type
_entity_poly.pdbx_seq_one_letter_code
_entity_poly.pdbx_strand_id
1 'polypeptide(L)'
;MTSALDRSILRLAVPALGSLVAEPLFLLTDSALVGHLGAVPLAGLALGGTVLQTIVGLMVFLAYSTTPRVGRALGEGDERRAVAAGIDGGWLALLLGAGIAVVGALTAPAVVALFGAEPAVAEAGVRYLAVSMAGIPAMLGVFALTGLLRGFQDTRTPLMIAAGGFALNAALNAVLIYPAGLGITGSALGTVIAQWAMLAAYAGVALRLARRVGAPLRPHLAGLASSAGSGGWMLLRTASLRAAILLAVATATSLGAEELGAFQVAMTLFSTVAFALDAVAIAAQALLGRLLGAGDAEQARAVTKRCVTWGIGAGVVLGALVTGLSGVLPYVFSSDPEVLRLLPAAIAVVGLTAPLGGYVFVLDGVLIGAGDGRYLALSGLANLAVFVPLALLAPAAPAEWRLLALWLAFAVGFLGARAVTLGLRVRSDVWLR
;
A
#
# COMPACT_ATOMS: atom_id res chain seq x y z
N MET A 1 25.33 -20.92 -3.03
CA MET A 1 24.80 -19.54 -3.33
C MET A 1 23.28 -19.44 -3.17
N THR A 2 22.47 -20.36 -3.69
CA THR A 2 20.99 -20.32 -3.60
C THR A 2 20.45 -20.22 -2.17
N SER A 3 20.93 -21.03 -1.22
CA SER A 3 20.43 -21.02 0.17
C SER A 3 20.73 -19.74 0.95
N ALA A 4 21.83 -19.04 0.68
CA ALA A 4 22.16 -17.77 1.33
C ALA A 4 21.27 -16.63 0.82
N LEU A 5 20.98 -16.63 -0.48
CA LEU A 5 20.10 -15.65 -1.11
C LEU A 5 18.65 -15.82 -0.63
N ASP A 6 18.17 -17.05 -0.55
CA ASP A 6 16.85 -17.37 -0.01
C ASP A 6 16.69 -16.90 1.43
N ARG A 7 17.70 -17.13 2.26
CA ARG A 7 17.70 -16.66 3.65
C ARG A 7 17.63 -15.13 3.73
N SER A 8 18.33 -14.44 2.82
CA SER A 8 18.30 -12.96 2.76
C SER A 8 16.93 -12.45 2.34
N ILE A 9 16.30 -13.07 1.32
CA ILE A 9 14.96 -12.72 0.86
C ILE A 9 13.94 -12.95 1.99
N LEU A 10 13.93 -14.13 2.60
CA LEU A 10 12.98 -14.47 3.67
C LEU A 10 13.17 -13.61 4.93
N ARG A 11 14.42 -13.28 5.29
CA ARG A 11 14.72 -12.41 6.42
C ARG A 11 14.12 -11.01 6.26
N LEU A 12 13.97 -10.53 5.03
CA LEU A 12 13.35 -9.24 4.71
C LEU A 12 11.84 -9.37 4.47
N ALA A 13 11.42 -10.41 3.75
CA ALA A 13 10.02 -10.58 3.36
C ALA A 13 9.11 -10.95 4.55
N VAL A 14 9.55 -11.82 5.46
CA VAL A 14 8.70 -12.26 6.59
C VAL A 14 8.33 -11.12 7.53
N PRO A 15 9.27 -10.27 8.00
CA PRO A 15 8.88 -9.12 8.81
C PRO A 15 8.08 -8.06 8.02
N ALA A 16 8.37 -7.91 6.71
CA ALA A 16 7.59 -7.01 5.85
C ALA A 16 6.13 -7.48 5.75
N LEU A 17 5.90 -8.79 5.57
CA LEU A 17 4.55 -9.36 5.59
C LEU A 17 3.83 -9.07 6.91
N GLY A 18 4.52 -9.25 8.04
CA GLY A 18 3.96 -8.92 9.35
C GLY A 18 3.50 -7.46 9.46
N SER A 19 4.29 -6.51 8.92
CA SER A 19 3.92 -5.10 8.88
C SER A 19 2.69 -4.82 7.99
N LEU A 20 2.58 -5.52 6.85
CA LEU A 20 1.45 -5.38 5.91
C LEU A 20 0.15 -5.96 6.48
N VAL A 21 0.23 -7.09 7.19
CA VAL A 21 -0.94 -7.72 7.83
C VAL A 21 -1.42 -6.92 9.05
N ALA A 22 -0.53 -6.20 9.70
CA ALA A 22 -0.88 -5.40 10.87
C ALA A 22 -1.88 -4.28 10.54
N GLU A 23 -1.81 -3.67 9.35
CA GLU A 23 -2.72 -2.58 8.93
C GLU A 23 -4.19 -3.02 8.84
N PRO A 24 -4.57 -4.12 8.13
CA PRO A 24 -5.93 -4.63 8.15
C PRO A 24 -6.44 -4.98 9.55
N LEU A 25 -5.61 -5.57 10.40
CA LEU A 25 -5.98 -5.90 11.78
C LEU A 25 -6.28 -4.64 12.60
N PHE A 26 -5.50 -3.57 12.40
CA PHE A 26 -5.76 -2.28 13.00
C PHE A 26 -7.14 -1.72 12.59
N LEU A 27 -7.44 -1.69 11.29
CA LEU A 27 -8.73 -1.21 10.77
C LEU A 27 -9.92 -2.01 11.30
N LEU A 28 -9.78 -3.33 11.41
CA LEU A 28 -10.81 -4.19 11.99
C LEU A 28 -11.02 -3.89 13.47
N THR A 29 -9.95 -3.69 14.24
CA THR A 29 -10.02 -3.37 15.67
C THR A 29 -10.69 -2.02 15.89
N ASP A 30 -10.31 -1.00 15.12
CA ASP A 30 -10.93 0.33 15.20
C ASP A 30 -12.42 0.29 14.85
N SER A 31 -12.76 -0.40 13.75
CA SER A 31 -14.16 -0.60 13.35
C SER A 31 -14.99 -1.35 14.42
N ALA A 32 -14.37 -2.35 15.06
CA ALA A 32 -15.04 -3.10 16.14
C ALA A 32 -15.30 -2.20 17.37
N LEU A 33 -14.30 -1.41 17.79
CA LEU A 33 -14.46 -0.49 18.92
C LEU A 33 -15.52 0.57 18.63
N VAL A 34 -15.46 1.23 17.47
CA VAL A 34 -16.44 2.26 17.11
C VAL A 34 -17.83 1.67 16.84
N GLY A 35 -17.89 0.45 16.33
CA GLY A 35 -19.17 -0.26 16.09
C GLY A 35 -20.02 -0.44 17.34
N HIS A 36 -19.42 -0.61 18.51
CA HIS A 36 -20.14 -0.68 19.79
C HIS A 36 -20.75 0.66 20.26
N LEU A 37 -20.38 1.78 19.61
CA LEU A 37 -21.05 3.08 19.86
C LEU A 37 -22.39 3.21 19.12
N GLY A 38 -22.65 2.35 18.14
CA GLY A 38 -23.85 2.34 17.33
C GLY A 38 -23.61 2.62 15.84
N ALA A 39 -24.69 2.56 15.06
CA ALA A 39 -24.64 2.62 13.60
C ALA A 39 -24.15 3.98 13.07
N VAL A 40 -24.58 5.10 13.66
CA VAL A 40 -24.21 6.46 13.21
C VAL A 40 -22.71 6.72 13.35
N PRO A 41 -22.04 6.47 14.52
CA PRO A 41 -20.59 6.60 14.63
C PRO A 41 -19.84 5.66 13.68
N LEU A 42 -20.28 4.41 13.51
CA LEU A 42 -19.66 3.45 12.62
C LEU A 42 -19.72 3.90 11.15
N ALA A 43 -20.87 4.41 10.71
CA ALA A 43 -21.02 4.97 9.36
C ALA A 43 -20.18 6.24 9.18
N GLY A 44 -20.08 7.10 10.19
CA GLY A 44 -19.19 8.26 10.19
C GLY A 44 -17.71 7.88 10.08
N LEU A 45 -17.26 6.85 10.82
CA LEU A 45 -15.94 6.26 10.69
C LEU A 45 -15.67 5.75 9.27
N ALA A 46 -16.65 5.06 8.67
CA ALA A 46 -16.52 4.54 7.31
C ALA A 46 -16.34 5.67 6.29
N LEU A 47 -17.11 6.75 6.39
CA LEU A 47 -16.98 7.93 5.51
C LEU A 47 -15.62 8.60 5.68
N GLY A 48 -15.26 9.01 6.89
CA GLY A 48 -13.99 9.66 7.17
C GLY A 48 -12.79 8.75 6.88
N GLY A 49 -12.89 7.48 7.20
CA GLY A 49 -11.89 6.45 6.92
C GLY A 49 -11.63 6.24 5.43
N THR A 50 -12.66 6.29 4.59
CA THR A 50 -12.52 6.19 3.12
C THR A 50 -11.66 7.32 2.56
N VAL A 51 -11.89 8.55 3.03
CA VAL A 51 -11.10 9.72 2.63
C VAL A 51 -9.65 9.57 3.09
N LEU A 52 -9.45 9.20 4.37
CA LEU A 52 -8.12 8.98 4.93
C LEU A 52 -7.35 7.88 4.21
N GLN A 53 -7.97 6.73 3.95
CA GLN A 53 -7.33 5.63 3.23
C GLN A 53 -6.96 6.01 1.80
N THR A 54 -7.75 6.86 1.14
CA THR A 54 -7.44 7.38 -0.19
C THR A 54 -6.18 8.24 -0.13
N ILE A 55 -6.10 9.19 0.81
CA ILE A 55 -4.94 10.05 1.01
C ILE A 55 -3.71 9.20 1.35
N VAL A 56 -3.79 8.35 2.35
CA VAL A 56 -2.70 7.50 2.84
C VAL A 56 -2.22 6.55 1.72
N GLY A 57 -3.16 5.93 1.01
CA GLY A 57 -2.83 5.03 -0.09
C GLY A 57 -2.14 5.70 -1.28
N LEU A 58 -2.45 6.99 -1.55
CA LEU A 58 -1.71 7.76 -2.55
C LEU A 58 -0.31 8.12 -2.04
N MET A 59 -0.16 8.41 -0.75
CA MET A 59 1.09 8.87 -0.15
C MET A 59 2.11 7.76 0.16
N VAL A 60 1.75 6.50 0.01
CA VAL A 60 2.68 5.37 0.18
C VAL A 60 3.94 5.47 -0.73
N PHE A 61 3.85 6.28 -1.79
CA PHE A 61 4.98 6.56 -2.68
C PHE A 61 6.22 7.11 -1.93
N LEU A 62 6.03 7.74 -0.77
CA LEU A 62 7.13 8.26 0.05
C LEU A 62 8.09 7.14 0.51
N ALA A 63 7.55 5.98 0.88
CA ALA A 63 8.38 4.82 1.19
C ALA A 63 9.10 4.30 -0.06
N TYR A 64 8.38 4.20 -1.18
CA TYR A 64 8.92 3.67 -2.43
C TYR A 64 9.98 4.58 -3.07
N SER A 65 9.90 5.89 -2.89
CA SER A 65 10.91 6.83 -3.40
C SER A 65 12.14 6.94 -2.48
N THR A 66 11.98 6.74 -1.17
CA THR A 66 13.08 6.85 -0.19
C THR A 66 13.96 5.61 -0.18
N THR A 67 13.37 4.40 -0.23
CA THR A 67 14.12 3.13 -0.14
C THR A 67 15.25 3.00 -1.17
N PRO A 68 15.05 3.21 -2.49
CA PRO A 68 16.14 3.06 -3.47
C PRO A 68 17.25 4.10 -3.32
N ARG A 69 16.90 5.33 -2.93
CA ARG A 69 17.88 6.40 -2.71
C ARG A 69 18.83 6.07 -1.56
N VAL A 70 18.26 5.60 -0.45
CA VAL A 70 19.01 5.12 0.71
C VAL A 70 19.84 3.90 0.34
N GLY A 71 19.24 2.91 -0.31
CA GLY A 71 19.91 1.69 -0.72
C GLY A 71 21.10 1.94 -1.66
N ARG A 72 20.94 2.82 -2.66
CA ARG A 72 22.02 3.21 -3.57
C ARG A 72 23.18 3.88 -2.84
N ALA A 73 22.92 4.86 -2.01
CA ALA A 73 23.97 5.53 -1.24
C ALA A 73 24.74 4.55 -0.33
N LEU A 74 24.03 3.57 0.27
CA LEU A 74 24.68 2.50 1.04
C LEU A 74 25.53 1.57 0.15
N GLY A 75 25.06 1.27 -1.05
CA GLY A 75 25.81 0.48 -2.02
C GLY A 75 27.10 1.18 -2.49
N GLU A 76 27.04 2.51 -2.65
CA GLU A 76 28.19 3.38 -2.95
C GLU A 76 29.18 3.51 -1.76
N GLY A 77 28.84 2.96 -0.58
CA GLY A 77 29.66 3.04 0.64
C GLY A 77 29.46 4.32 1.44
N ASP A 78 28.53 5.19 1.06
CA ASP A 78 28.26 6.48 1.72
C ASP A 78 27.06 6.38 2.68
N GLU A 79 27.30 5.84 3.88
CA GLU A 79 26.26 5.76 4.93
C GLU A 79 25.74 7.13 5.34
N ARG A 80 26.59 8.16 5.33
CA ARG A 80 26.19 9.52 5.69
C ARG A 80 25.15 10.07 4.72
N ARG A 81 25.40 9.92 3.42
CA ARG A 81 24.48 10.31 2.33
C ARG A 81 23.18 9.49 2.38
N ALA A 82 23.28 8.20 2.70
CA ALA A 82 22.11 7.33 2.86
C ALA A 82 21.16 7.83 3.96
N VAL A 83 21.71 8.12 5.15
CA VAL A 83 20.91 8.64 6.27
C VAL A 83 20.34 10.03 5.95
N ALA A 84 21.15 10.92 5.34
CA ALA A 84 20.70 12.25 4.91
C ALA A 84 19.53 12.16 3.93
N ALA A 85 19.58 11.24 2.94
CA ALA A 85 18.49 11.02 1.99
C ALA A 85 17.18 10.56 2.66
N GLY A 86 17.28 9.73 3.71
CA GLY A 86 16.11 9.33 4.51
C GLY A 86 15.52 10.47 5.33
N ILE A 87 16.38 11.31 5.92
CA ILE A 87 15.98 12.51 6.67
C ILE A 87 15.29 13.53 5.77
N ASP A 88 15.83 13.79 4.57
CA ASP A 88 15.21 14.67 3.57
C ASP A 88 13.84 14.14 3.15
N GLY A 89 13.71 12.81 2.96
CA GLY A 89 12.40 12.17 2.71
C GLY A 89 11.42 12.38 3.87
N GLY A 90 11.89 12.27 5.11
CA GLY A 90 11.11 12.53 6.32
C GLY A 90 10.62 13.98 6.42
N TRP A 91 11.47 14.95 6.14
CA TRP A 91 11.09 16.37 6.09
C TRP A 91 10.09 16.67 4.98
N LEU A 92 10.29 16.13 3.77
CA LEU A 92 9.35 16.25 2.67
C LEU A 92 7.98 15.70 3.08
N ALA A 93 7.96 14.53 3.72
CA ALA A 93 6.73 13.89 4.20
C ALA A 93 5.99 14.75 5.23
N LEU A 94 6.73 15.33 6.20
CA LEU A 94 6.14 16.23 7.20
C LEU A 94 5.54 17.50 6.58
N LEU A 95 6.25 18.13 5.63
CA LEU A 95 5.79 19.33 4.94
C LEU A 95 4.54 19.04 4.08
N LEU A 96 4.58 17.99 3.29
CA LEU A 96 3.41 17.55 2.50
C LEU A 96 2.24 17.17 3.41
N GLY A 97 2.53 16.43 4.46
CA GLY A 97 1.53 16.02 5.44
C GLY A 97 0.87 17.18 6.14
N ALA A 98 1.65 18.20 6.54
CA ALA A 98 1.12 19.43 7.15
C ALA A 98 0.20 20.19 6.18
N GLY A 99 0.61 20.33 4.91
CA GLY A 99 -0.23 20.93 3.87
C GLY A 99 -1.54 20.18 3.66
N ILE A 100 -1.46 18.84 3.52
CA ILE A 100 -2.65 17.98 3.37
C ILE A 100 -3.55 18.07 4.62
N ALA A 101 -2.95 18.07 5.82
CA ALA A 101 -3.70 18.15 7.07
C ALA A 101 -4.51 19.44 7.18
N VAL A 102 -3.90 20.58 6.85
CA VAL A 102 -4.58 21.88 6.87
C VAL A 102 -5.70 21.93 5.84
N VAL A 103 -5.39 21.61 4.58
CA VAL A 103 -6.39 21.58 3.50
C VAL A 103 -7.51 20.59 3.83
N GLY A 104 -7.16 19.36 4.24
CA GLY A 104 -8.13 18.31 4.55
C GLY A 104 -9.04 18.67 5.72
N ALA A 105 -8.51 19.29 6.79
CA ALA A 105 -9.33 19.74 7.91
C ALA A 105 -10.30 20.85 7.51
N LEU A 106 -9.85 21.81 6.70
CA LEU A 106 -10.69 22.92 6.22
C LEU A 106 -11.76 22.45 5.23
N THR A 107 -11.45 21.47 4.41
CA THR A 107 -12.38 20.96 3.38
C THR A 107 -13.19 19.74 3.85
N ALA A 108 -12.96 19.23 5.05
CA ALA A 108 -13.66 18.04 5.55
C ALA A 108 -15.20 18.10 5.42
N PRO A 109 -15.89 19.23 5.76
CA PRO A 109 -17.33 19.32 5.58
C PRO A 109 -17.75 19.19 4.11
N ALA A 110 -17.03 19.85 3.19
CA ALA A 110 -17.34 19.81 1.77
C ALA A 110 -17.10 18.42 1.17
N VAL A 111 -16.00 17.76 1.57
CA VAL A 111 -15.66 16.42 1.09
C VAL A 111 -16.67 15.39 1.60
N VAL A 112 -17.06 15.45 2.86
CA VAL A 112 -18.07 14.52 3.43
C VAL A 112 -19.44 14.76 2.79
N ALA A 113 -19.80 16.01 2.48
CA ALA A 113 -21.06 16.34 1.81
C ALA A 113 -21.20 15.66 0.42
N LEU A 114 -20.09 15.38 -0.29
CA LEU A 114 -20.12 14.68 -1.58
C LEU A 114 -20.68 13.25 -1.49
N PHE A 115 -20.68 12.65 -0.30
CA PHE A 115 -21.22 11.29 -0.10
C PHE A 115 -22.74 11.28 0.05
N GLY A 116 -23.41 12.44 0.22
CA GLY A 116 -24.85 12.52 0.35
C GLY A 116 -25.42 11.78 1.58
N ALA A 117 -24.61 11.64 2.64
CA ALA A 117 -24.99 10.93 3.84
C ALA A 117 -26.03 11.70 4.68
N GLU A 118 -26.77 10.98 5.50
CA GLU A 118 -27.70 11.56 6.47
C GLU A 118 -26.96 12.54 7.41
N PRO A 119 -27.60 13.66 7.83
CA PRO A 119 -26.93 14.73 8.59
C PRO A 119 -26.16 14.24 9.83
N ALA A 120 -26.72 13.31 10.61
CA ALA A 120 -26.06 12.77 11.79
C ALA A 120 -24.77 11.97 11.45
N VAL A 121 -24.80 11.19 10.35
CA VAL A 121 -23.65 10.44 9.84
C VAL A 121 -22.59 11.38 9.26
N ALA A 122 -23.04 12.39 8.51
CA ALA A 122 -22.14 13.39 7.94
C ALA A 122 -21.41 14.17 9.04
N GLU A 123 -22.10 14.60 10.10
CA GLU A 123 -21.49 15.28 11.25
C GLU A 123 -20.45 14.39 11.94
N ALA A 124 -20.76 13.12 12.18
CA ALA A 124 -19.82 12.16 12.76
C ALA A 124 -18.59 11.96 11.85
N GLY A 125 -18.82 11.85 10.54
CA GLY A 125 -17.74 11.72 9.53
C GLY A 125 -16.83 12.95 9.45
N VAL A 126 -17.41 14.15 9.47
CA VAL A 126 -16.64 15.42 9.49
C VAL A 126 -15.79 15.51 10.76
N ARG A 127 -16.40 15.20 11.92
CA ARG A 127 -15.71 15.24 13.21
C ARG A 127 -14.51 14.27 13.25
N TYR A 128 -14.74 13.04 12.80
CA TYR A 128 -13.68 12.02 12.70
C TYR A 128 -12.57 12.45 11.75
N LEU A 129 -12.93 12.87 10.53
CA LEU A 129 -11.99 13.26 9.49
C LEU A 129 -11.14 14.47 9.91
N ALA A 130 -11.78 15.55 10.41
CA ALA A 130 -11.10 16.77 10.79
C ALA A 130 -10.05 16.52 11.89
N VAL A 131 -10.37 15.72 12.91
CA VAL A 131 -9.43 15.36 13.97
C VAL A 131 -8.31 14.47 13.42
N SER A 132 -8.64 13.47 12.61
CA SER A 132 -7.67 12.53 12.04
C SER A 132 -6.67 13.20 11.10
N MET A 133 -7.01 14.35 10.48
CA MET A 133 -6.08 15.11 9.67
C MET A 133 -4.80 15.50 10.43
N ALA A 134 -4.87 15.75 11.74
CA ALA A 134 -3.69 16.03 12.57
C ALA A 134 -2.69 14.87 12.64
N GLY A 135 -3.10 13.66 12.29
CA GLY A 135 -2.23 12.48 12.22
C GLY A 135 -1.52 12.31 10.87
N ILE A 136 -2.02 12.95 9.79
CA ILE A 136 -1.46 12.79 8.44
C ILE A 136 0.03 13.12 8.36
N PRO A 137 0.55 14.23 8.93
CA PRO A 137 1.98 14.50 8.89
C PRO A 137 2.81 13.37 9.53
N ALA A 138 2.32 12.83 10.65
CA ALA A 138 3.00 11.74 11.34
C ALA A 138 2.99 10.46 10.49
N MET A 139 1.86 10.10 9.90
CA MET A 139 1.72 8.91 9.06
C MET A 139 2.61 8.98 7.81
N LEU A 140 2.68 10.14 7.15
CA LEU A 140 3.55 10.34 6.01
C LEU A 140 5.03 10.25 6.41
N GLY A 141 5.40 10.81 7.57
CA GLY A 141 6.73 10.69 8.15
C GLY A 141 7.11 9.23 8.43
N VAL A 142 6.17 8.45 8.96
CA VAL A 142 6.33 6.99 9.16
C VAL A 142 6.63 6.29 7.83
N PHE A 143 5.93 6.61 6.73
CA PHE A 143 6.23 6.02 5.42
C PHE A 143 7.64 6.34 4.93
N ALA A 144 8.05 7.61 4.99
CA ALA A 144 9.38 8.01 4.54
C ALA A 144 10.50 7.34 5.36
N LEU A 145 10.35 7.29 6.69
CA LEU A 145 11.33 6.67 7.59
C LEU A 145 11.28 5.13 7.54
N THR A 146 10.14 4.53 7.22
CA THR A 146 10.07 3.11 6.83
C THR A 146 10.93 2.86 5.59
N GLY A 147 10.88 3.77 4.61
CA GLY A 147 11.72 3.72 3.42
C GLY A 147 13.22 3.81 3.77
N LEU A 148 13.60 4.65 4.73
CA LEU A 148 14.97 4.72 5.25
C LEU A 148 15.41 3.35 5.78
N LEU A 149 14.65 2.74 6.68
CA LEU A 149 15.01 1.46 7.30
C LEU A 149 15.01 0.31 6.30
N ARG A 150 14.06 0.26 5.37
CA ARG A 150 14.06 -0.71 4.27
C ARG A 150 15.30 -0.57 3.38
N GLY A 151 15.76 0.65 3.12
CA GLY A 151 17.01 0.92 2.41
C GLY A 151 18.23 0.36 3.16
N PHE A 152 18.22 0.41 4.50
CA PHE A 152 19.19 -0.26 5.36
C PHE A 152 19.00 -1.78 5.48
N GLN A 153 18.04 -2.34 4.73
CA GLN A 153 17.65 -3.77 4.81
C GLN A 153 17.15 -4.18 6.21
N ASP A 154 16.59 -3.24 6.95
CA ASP A 154 15.91 -3.48 8.22
C ASP A 154 14.39 -3.42 8.03
N THR A 155 13.74 -4.58 8.03
CA THR A 155 12.28 -4.72 7.99
C THR A 155 11.71 -5.14 9.36
N ARG A 156 12.58 -5.46 10.33
CA ARG A 156 12.17 -5.86 11.68
C ARG A 156 11.78 -4.65 12.53
N THR A 157 12.60 -3.60 12.51
CA THR A 157 12.29 -2.36 13.25
C THR A 157 10.96 -1.74 12.80
N PRO A 158 10.65 -1.61 11.49
CA PRO A 158 9.32 -1.24 11.02
C PRO A 158 8.19 -2.11 11.58
N LEU A 159 8.34 -3.43 11.57
CA LEU A 159 7.35 -4.35 12.14
C LEU A 159 7.12 -4.09 13.65
N MET A 160 8.20 -3.95 14.41
CA MET A 160 8.11 -3.72 15.87
C MET A 160 7.42 -2.39 16.19
N ILE A 161 7.76 -1.32 15.45
CA ILE A 161 7.13 0.00 15.63
C ILE A 161 5.65 -0.06 15.22
N ALA A 162 5.31 -0.71 14.10
CA ALA A 162 3.93 -0.88 13.67
C ALA A 162 3.11 -1.67 14.70
N ALA A 163 3.61 -2.82 15.16
CA ALA A 163 2.92 -3.64 16.15
C ALA A 163 2.71 -2.88 17.49
N GLY A 164 3.74 -2.19 17.96
CA GLY A 164 3.64 -1.35 19.16
C GLY A 164 2.69 -0.17 19.00
N GLY A 165 2.72 0.49 17.82
CA GLY A 165 1.82 1.59 17.49
C GLY A 165 0.36 1.16 17.43
N PHE A 166 0.07 0.00 16.83
CA PHE A 166 -1.29 -0.53 16.76
C PHE A 166 -1.80 -1.00 18.13
N ALA A 167 -0.96 -1.63 18.95
CA ALA A 167 -1.32 -1.97 20.32
C ALA A 167 -1.62 -0.70 21.16
N LEU A 168 -0.79 0.34 21.03
CA LEU A 168 -1.01 1.63 21.66
C LEU A 168 -2.32 2.28 21.17
N ASN A 169 -2.57 2.25 19.87
CA ASN A 169 -3.82 2.77 19.30
C ASN A 169 -5.05 2.04 19.87
N ALA A 170 -5.05 0.71 19.88
CA ALA A 170 -6.16 -0.07 20.42
C ALA A 170 -6.44 0.27 21.89
N ALA A 171 -5.36 0.40 22.70
CA ALA A 171 -5.48 0.77 24.09
C ALA A 171 -6.00 2.21 24.29
N LEU A 172 -5.47 3.16 23.50
CA LEU A 172 -5.93 4.55 23.55
C LEU A 172 -7.38 4.69 23.09
N ASN A 173 -7.76 4.00 22.00
CA ASN A 173 -9.13 4.01 21.51
C ASN A 173 -10.09 3.44 22.55
N ALA A 174 -9.76 2.31 23.18
CA ALA A 174 -10.59 1.74 24.25
C ALA A 174 -10.77 2.72 25.42
N VAL A 175 -9.72 3.43 25.83
CA VAL A 175 -9.78 4.41 26.92
C VAL A 175 -10.52 5.69 26.53
N LEU A 176 -10.21 6.25 25.36
CA LEU A 176 -10.76 7.53 24.93
C LEU A 176 -12.22 7.42 24.45
N ILE A 177 -12.58 6.29 23.86
CA ILE A 177 -13.95 6.06 23.40
C ILE A 177 -14.89 5.90 24.60
N TYR A 178 -14.58 5.00 25.54
CA TYR A 178 -15.50 4.58 26.60
C TYR A 178 -15.31 5.32 27.92
N PRO A 179 -14.22 5.14 28.70
CA PRO A 179 -14.08 5.82 30.00
C PRO A 179 -14.03 7.34 29.89
N ALA A 180 -13.37 7.88 28.85
CA ALA A 180 -13.30 9.32 28.61
C ALA A 180 -14.56 9.89 27.96
N GLY A 181 -15.46 9.04 27.43
CA GLY A 181 -16.73 9.44 26.83
C GLY A 181 -16.63 10.24 25.52
N LEU A 182 -15.47 10.21 24.85
CA LEU A 182 -15.22 11.01 23.64
C LEU A 182 -15.82 10.38 22.37
N GLY A 183 -16.34 9.15 22.45
CA GLY A 183 -16.97 8.45 21.31
C GLY A 183 -16.04 8.39 20.08
N ILE A 184 -16.58 8.70 18.90
CA ILE A 184 -15.83 8.66 17.62
C ILE A 184 -14.63 9.63 17.60
N THR A 185 -14.71 10.75 18.29
CA THR A 185 -13.59 11.69 18.44
C THR A 185 -12.45 11.04 19.23
N GLY A 186 -12.78 10.18 20.22
CA GLY A 186 -11.81 9.40 20.98
C GLY A 186 -11.02 8.43 20.09
N SER A 187 -11.67 7.74 19.14
CA SER A 187 -11.02 6.90 18.16
C SER A 187 -10.06 7.70 17.27
N ALA A 188 -10.50 8.85 16.75
CA ALA A 188 -9.65 9.72 15.95
C ALA A 188 -8.41 10.21 16.71
N LEU A 189 -8.60 10.68 17.95
CA LEU A 189 -7.50 11.15 18.83
C LEU A 189 -6.53 10.03 19.17
N GLY A 190 -7.02 8.84 19.53
CA GLY A 190 -6.18 7.69 19.83
C GLY A 190 -5.31 7.30 18.63
N THR A 191 -5.87 7.36 17.42
CA THR A 191 -5.14 7.12 16.17
C THR A 191 -4.07 8.19 15.94
N VAL A 192 -4.40 9.46 16.10
CA VAL A 192 -3.44 10.57 15.96
C VAL A 192 -2.27 10.42 16.94
N ILE A 193 -2.56 10.16 18.21
CA ILE A 193 -1.52 9.99 19.25
C ILE A 193 -0.62 8.79 18.90
N ALA A 194 -1.19 7.67 18.51
CA ALA A 194 -0.43 6.48 18.13
C ALA A 194 0.47 6.75 16.90
N GLN A 195 -0.01 7.47 15.89
CA GLN A 195 0.76 7.84 14.69
C GLN A 195 1.95 8.75 15.06
N TRP A 196 1.77 9.74 15.93
CA TRP A 196 2.85 10.59 16.41
C TRP A 196 3.85 9.81 17.29
N ALA A 197 3.38 8.88 18.11
CA ALA A 197 4.26 7.97 18.86
C ALA A 197 5.10 7.08 17.95
N MET A 198 4.50 6.51 16.90
CA MET A 198 5.25 5.77 15.87
C MET A 198 6.28 6.66 15.18
N LEU A 199 5.92 7.86 14.76
CA LEU A 199 6.86 8.80 14.16
C LEU A 199 8.01 9.13 15.11
N ALA A 200 7.73 9.36 16.39
CA ALA A 200 8.77 9.62 17.40
C ALA A 200 9.73 8.43 17.56
N ALA A 201 9.22 7.20 17.52
CA ALA A 201 10.05 5.99 17.53
C ALA A 201 10.96 5.90 16.30
N TYR A 202 10.41 6.11 15.09
CA TYR A 202 11.20 6.17 13.86
C TYR A 202 12.23 7.31 13.87
N ALA A 203 11.84 8.51 14.30
CA ALA A 203 12.73 9.65 14.44
C ALA A 203 13.87 9.37 15.43
N GLY A 204 13.58 8.67 16.52
CA GLY A 204 14.61 8.20 17.47
C GLY A 204 15.63 7.27 16.82
N VAL A 205 15.20 6.35 15.98
CA VAL A 205 16.10 5.47 15.21
C VAL A 205 16.90 6.27 14.18
N ALA A 206 16.25 7.14 13.42
CA ALA A 206 16.91 7.99 12.42
C ALA A 206 17.95 8.92 13.07
N LEU A 207 17.63 9.49 14.23
CA LEU A 207 18.55 10.33 15.00
C LEU A 207 19.79 9.57 15.49
N ARG A 208 19.63 8.33 15.97
CA ARG A 208 20.75 7.46 16.35
C ARG A 208 21.66 7.17 15.16
N LEU A 209 21.07 6.83 14.00
CA LEU A 209 21.82 6.61 12.77
C LEU A 209 22.55 7.88 12.35
N ALA A 210 21.88 9.03 12.36
CA ALA A 210 22.47 10.32 11.98
C ALA A 210 23.67 10.70 12.88
N ARG A 211 23.53 10.53 14.18
CA ARG A 211 24.64 10.79 15.14
C ARG A 211 25.82 9.85 14.91
N ARG A 212 25.55 8.58 14.60
CA ARG A 212 26.62 7.58 14.33
C ARG A 212 27.48 7.94 13.14
N VAL A 213 26.85 8.44 12.06
CA VAL A 213 27.54 8.72 10.79
C VAL A 213 27.82 10.22 10.55
N GLY A 214 27.44 11.09 11.49
CA GLY A 214 27.58 12.54 11.35
C GLY A 214 26.70 13.14 10.26
N ALA A 215 25.52 12.54 9.98
CA ALA A 215 24.60 13.04 8.96
C ALA A 215 23.85 14.30 9.44
N PRO A 216 23.58 15.27 8.55
CA PRO A 216 22.84 16.48 8.90
C PRO A 216 21.38 16.13 9.20
N LEU A 217 20.83 16.76 10.26
CA LEU A 217 19.40 16.63 10.62
C LEU A 217 18.52 17.68 9.93
N ARG A 218 19.14 18.78 9.47
CA ARG A 218 18.42 19.84 8.76
C ARG A 218 18.18 19.44 7.29
N PRO A 219 17.01 19.74 6.74
CA PRO A 219 16.73 19.43 5.35
C PRO A 219 17.60 20.27 4.41
N HIS A 220 18.06 19.66 3.32
CA HIS A 220 18.74 20.35 2.23
C HIS A 220 17.77 20.61 1.09
N LEU A 221 17.68 21.86 0.60
CA LEU A 221 16.76 22.20 -0.50
C LEU A 221 16.97 21.30 -1.73
N ALA A 222 18.24 21.00 -2.08
CA ALA A 222 18.53 20.07 -3.17
C ALA A 222 18.07 18.64 -2.89
N GLY A 223 18.17 18.18 -1.63
CA GLY A 223 17.68 16.88 -1.20
C GLY A 223 16.15 16.79 -1.22
N LEU A 224 15.47 17.84 -0.76
CA LEU A 224 14.00 17.97 -0.85
C LEU A 224 13.53 17.96 -2.31
N ALA A 225 14.16 18.76 -3.19
CA ALA A 225 13.82 18.80 -4.61
C ALA A 225 14.04 17.44 -5.30
N SER A 226 15.15 16.76 -5.00
CA SER A 226 15.42 15.41 -5.50
C SER A 226 14.40 14.38 -4.99
N SER A 227 13.98 14.50 -3.72
CA SER A 227 12.94 13.64 -3.13
C SER A 227 11.58 13.90 -3.78
N ALA A 228 11.23 15.16 -4.00
CA ALA A 228 9.99 15.56 -4.65
C ALA A 228 9.95 15.09 -6.12
N GLY A 229 11.06 15.23 -6.87
CA GLY A 229 11.15 14.79 -8.26
C GLY A 229 10.97 13.28 -8.42
N SER A 230 11.69 12.47 -7.64
CA SER A 230 11.51 11.01 -7.64
C SER A 230 10.15 10.59 -7.09
N GLY A 231 9.67 11.30 -6.07
CA GLY A 231 8.35 11.10 -5.48
C GLY A 231 7.21 11.39 -6.45
N GLY A 232 7.32 12.45 -7.27
CA GLY A 232 6.30 12.82 -8.25
C GLY A 232 6.03 11.70 -9.27
N TRP A 233 7.07 11.05 -9.78
CA TRP A 233 6.90 9.89 -10.65
C TRP A 233 6.25 8.71 -9.93
N MET A 234 6.65 8.43 -8.68
CA MET A 234 6.04 7.38 -7.87
C MET A 234 4.57 7.70 -7.52
N LEU A 235 4.24 8.97 -7.26
CA LEU A 235 2.87 9.41 -7.06
C LEU A 235 2.01 9.15 -8.31
N LEU A 236 2.51 9.53 -9.50
CA LEU A 236 1.81 9.29 -10.77
C LEU A 236 1.58 7.78 -11.02
N ARG A 237 2.59 6.94 -10.74
CA ARG A 237 2.45 5.48 -10.76
C ARG A 237 1.32 5.03 -9.81
N THR A 238 1.35 5.47 -8.56
CA THR A 238 0.37 5.06 -7.55
C THR A 238 -1.04 5.56 -7.91
N ALA A 239 -1.14 6.77 -8.44
CA ALA A 239 -2.40 7.33 -8.92
C ALA A 239 -2.99 6.51 -10.09
N SER A 240 -2.16 6.07 -11.04
CA SER A 240 -2.63 5.22 -12.15
C SER A 240 -3.17 3.87 -11.67
N LEU A 241 -2.52 3.24 -10.68
CA LEU A 241 -3.01 2.01 -10.07
C LEU A 241 -4.33 2.21 -9.32
N ARG A 242 -4.45 3.31 -8.58
CA ARG A 242 -5.69 3.67 -7.89
C ARG A 242 -6.83 3.98 -8.87
N ALA A 243 -6.53 4.67 -9.96
CA ALA A 243 -7.51 4.94 -11.02
C ALA A 243 -8.05 3.64 -11.63
N ALA A 244 -7.21 2.62 -11.86
CA ALA A 244 -7.66 1.32 -12.34
C ALA A 244 -8.61 0.64 -11.34
N ILE A 245 -8.30 0.65 -10.05
CA ILE A 245 -9.17 0.07 -9.02
C ILE A 245 -10.49 0.84 -8.94
N LEU A 246 -10.45 2.18 -8.94
CA LEU A 246 -11.65 3.01 -8.90
C LEU A 246 -12.54 2.80 -10.12
N LEU A 247 -11.96 2.66 -11.31
CA LEU A 247 -12.70 2.33 -12.52
C LEU A 247 -13.37 0.96 -12.41
N ALA A 248 -12.65 -0.04 -11.90
CA ALA A 248 -13.22 -1.38 -11.71
C ALA A 248 -14.41 -1.35 -10.73
N VAL A 249 -14.27 -0.61 -9.61
CA VAL A 249 -15.37 -0.42 -8.64
C VAL A 249 -16.55 0.31 -9.28
N ALA A 250 -16.30 1.40 -10.02
CA ALA A 250 -17.34 2.17 -10.71
C ALA A 250 -18.09 1.30 -11.74
N THR A 251 -17.34 0.49 -12.51
CA THR A 251 -17.95 -0.47 -13.45
C THR A 251 -18.77 -1.51 -12.69
N ALA A 252 -18.26 -2.12 -11.63
CA ALA A 252 -19.02 -3.08 -10.82
C ALA A 252 -20.30 -2.47 -10.25
N THR A 253 -20.24 -1.21 -9.79
CA THR A 253 -21.42 -0.46 -9.32
C THR A 253 -22.48 -0.30 -10.41
N SER A 254 -22.09 -0.11 -11.66
CA SER A 254 -23.01 0.01 -12.80
C SER A 254 -23.67 -1.32 -13.22
N LEU A 255 -23.12 -2.46 -12.77
CA LEU A 255 -23.68 -3.77 -13.07
C LEU A 255 -24.87 -4.13 -12.17
N GLY A 256 -24.84 -3.76 -10.91
CA GLY A 256 -25.88 -4.05 -9.92
C GLY A 256 -25.31 -4.17 -8.50
N ALA A 257 -26.21 -4.28 -7.52
CA ALA A 257 -25.83 -4.38 -6.10
C ALA A 257 -25.16 -5.73 -5.79
N GLU A 258 -25.64 -6.80 -6.38
CA GLU A 258 -25.16 -8.16 -6.20
C GLU A 258 -23.76 -8.34 -6.82
N GLU A 259 -23.54 -7.80 -8.02
CA GLU A 259 -22.24 -7.80 -8.69
C GLU A 259 -21.24 -6.94 -7.94
N LEU A 260 -21.64 -5.78 -7.43
CA LEU A 260 -20.79 -4.93 -6.59
C LEU A 260 -20.39 -5.66 -5.31
N GLY A 261 -21.34 -6.31 -4.63
CA GLY A 261 -21.09 -7.10 -3.43
C GLY A 261 -20.08 -8.23 -3.69
N ALA A 262 -20.31 -9.02 -4.74
CA ALA A 262 -19.40 -10.08 -5.15
C ALA A 262 -18.02 -9.54 -5.58
N PHE A 263 -17.99 -8.41 -6.29
CA PHE A 263 -16.74 -7.72 -6.66
C PHE A 263 -15.92 -7.32 -5.42
N GLN A 264 -16.55 -6.73 -4.40
CA GLN A 264 -15.87 -6.28 -3.19
C GLN A 264 -15.28 -7.45 -2.39
N VAL A 265 -15.99 -8.57 -2.28
CA VAL A 265 -15.45 -9.78 -1.62
C VAL A 265 -14.23 -10.31 -2.37
N ALA A 266 -14.33 -10.46 -3.69
CA ALA A 266 -13.21 -10.93 -4.51
C ALA A 266 -12.03 -9.94 -4.48
N MET A 267 -12.28 -8.61 -4.43
CA MET A 267 -11.25 -7.58 -4.27
C MET A 267 -10.57 -7.65 -2.90
N THR A 268 -11.28 -8.00 -1.84
CA THR A 268 -10.71 -8.24 -0.52
C THR A 268 -9.74 -9.41 -0.53
N LEU A 269 -10.12 -10.52 -1.18
CA LEU A 269 -9.24 -11.68 -1.36
C LEU A 269 -8.04 -11.34 -2.23
N PHE A 270 -8.24 -10.63 -3.34
CA PHE A 270 -7.14 -10.14 -4.18
C PHE A 270 -6.16 -9.28 -3.38
N SER A 271 -6.65 -8.33 -2.57
CA SER A 271 -5.81 -7.46 -1.75
C SER A 271 -5.02 -8.25 -0.70
N THR A 272 -5.63 -9.28 -0.10
CA THR A 272 -4.96 -10.18 0.86
C THR A 272 -3.81 -10.94 0.21
N VAL A 273 -4.04 -11.50 -0.98
CA VAL A 273 -2.99 -12.16 -1.78
C VAL A 273 -1.91 -11.15 -2.18
N ALA A 274 -2.32 -9.95 -2.62
CA ALA A 274 -1.40 -8.88 -3.02
C ALA A 274 -0.47 -8.47 -1.88
N PHE A 275 -0.94 -8.32 -0.64
CA PHE A 275 -0.09 -8.03 0.52
C PHE A 275 0.97 -9.09 0.76
N ALA A 276 0.61 -10.37 0.61
CA ALA A 276 1.57 -11.46 0.75
C ALA A 276 2.65 -11.43 -0.35
N LEU A 277 2.28 -11.13 -1.58
CA LEU A 277 3.20 -11.01 -2.72
C LEU A 277 4.07 -9.75 -2.61
N ASP A 278 3.53 -8.64 -2.08
CA ASP A 278 4.24 -7.38 -1.87
C ASP A 278 5.38 -7.53 -0.83
N ALA A 279 5.27 -8.45 0.10
CA ALA A 279 6.36 -8.75 1.02
C ALA A 279 7.65 -9.19 0.31
N VAL A 280 7.53 -10.00 -0.75
CA VAL A 280 8.67 -10.39 -1.61
C VAL A 280 9.16 -9.20 -2.44
N ALA A 281 8.25 -8.37 -2.94
CA ALA A 281 8.59 -7.14 -3.66
C ALA A 281 9.39 -6.15 -2.80
N ILE A 282 9.02 -5.98 -1.52
CA ILE A 282 9.76 -5.15 -0.56
C ILE A 282 11.17 -5.69 -0.33
N ALA A 283 11.32 -7.01 -0.22
CA ALA A 283 12.65 -7.62 -0.10
C ALA A 283 13.50 -7.38 -1.36
N ALA A 284 12.93 -7.56 -2.55
CA ALA A 284 13.59 -7.26 -3.82
C ALA A 284 14.02 -5.79 -3.91
N GLN A 285 13.13 -4.86 -3.57
CA GLN A 285 13.40 -3.43 -3.55
C GLN A 285 14.60 -3.06 -2.66
N ALA A 286 14.65 -3.60 -1.44
CA ALA A 286 15.72 -3.32 -0.48
C ALA A 286 17.07 -3.92 -0.92
N LEU A 287 17.08 -5.12 -1.48
CA LEU A 287 18.30 -5.77 -1.96
C LEU A 287 18.87 -5.08 -3.19
N LEU A 288 18.01 -4.75 -4.16
CA LEU A 288 18.44 -4.19 -5.44
C LEU A 288 18.96 -2.76 -5.32
N GLY A 289 18.36 -1.91 -4.49
CA GLY A 289 18.88 -0.57 -4.27
C GLY A 289 20.36 -0.58 -3.87
N ARG A 290 20.73 -1.48 -2.96
CA ARG A 290 22.12 -1.62 -2.50
C ARG A 290 23.06 -2.20 -3.56
N LEU A 291 22.62 -3.24 -4.27
CA LEU A 291 23.45 -3.89 -5.30
C LEU A 291 23.75 -2.96 -6.47
N LEU A 292 22.75 -2.18 -6.89
CA LEU A 292 22.91 -1.20 -7.96
C LEU A 292 23.83 -0.04 -7.54
N GLY A 293 23.73 0.39 -6.27
CA GLY A 293 24.67 1.37 -5.73
C GLY A 293 26.11 0.85 -5.67
N ALA A 294 26.31 -0.45 -5.43
CA ALA A 294 27.62 -1.10 -5.46
C ALA A 294 28.12 -1.40 -6.88
N GLY A 295 27.34 -1.14 -7.93
CA GLY A 295 27.68 -1.47 -9.31
C GLY A 295 27.63 -2.96 -9.64
N ASP A 296 27.08 -3.80 -8.76
CA ASP A 296 27.03 -5.25 -8.92
C ASP A 296 25.79 -5.68 -9.74
N ALA A 297 25.86 -5.44 -11.04
CA ALA A 297 24.79 -5.78 -11.98
C ALA A 297 24.55 -7.29 -12.09
N GLU A 298 25.60 -8.12 -11.93
CA GLU A 298 25.48 -9.57 -12.02
C GLU A 298 24.64 -10.11 -10.84
N GLN A 299 24.99 -9.69 -9.64
CA GLN A 299 24.24 -10.10 -8.44
C GLN A 299 22.82 -9.49 -8.44
N ALA A 300 22.62 -8.29 -8.98
CA ALA A 300 21.29 -7.69 -9.15
C ALA A 300 20.40 -8.55 -10.06
N ARG A 301 20.92 -9.07 -11.19
CA ARG A 301 20.17 -10.02 -12.04
C ARG A 301 19.87 -11.32 -11.32
N ALA A 302 20.82 -11.88 -10.58
CA ALA A 302 20.64 -13.13 -9.83
C ALA A 302 19.57 -12.98 -8.75
N VAL A 303 19.58 -11.87 -7.99
CA VAL A 303 18.57 -11.54 -6.99
C VAL A 303 17.19 -11.36 -7.64
N THR A 304 17.12 -10.62 -8.76
CA THR A 304 15.86 -10.42 -9.50
C THR A 304 15.25 -11.76 -9.91
N LYS A 305 16.04 -12.62 -10.56
CA LYS A 305 15.57 -13.96 -10.97
C LYS A 305 15.06 -14.78 -9.77
N ARG A 306 15.77 -14.72 -8.65
CA ARG A 306 15.39 -15.47 -7.46
C ARG A 306 14.13 -14.92 -6.80
N CYS A 307 14.01 -13.60 -6.67
CA CYS A 307 12.79 -12.97 -6.15
C CYS A 307 11.57 -13.27 -7.04
N VAL A 308 11.73 -13.24 -8.37
CA VAL A 308 10.66 -13.62 -9.31
C VAL A 308 10.24 -15.08 -9.08
N THR A 309 11.20 -16.00 -8.89
CA THR A 309 10.88 -17.40 -8.56
C THR A 309 10.07 -17.52 -7.27
N TRP A 310 10.47 -16.78 -6.22
CA TRP A 310 9.74 -16.74 -4.96
C TRP A 310 8.34 -16.12 -5.12
N GLY A 311 8.22 -15.02 -5.87
CA GLY A 311 6.94 -14.37 -6.12
C GLY A 311 5.95 -15.26 -6.87
N ILE A 312 6.41 -15.91 -7.97
CA ILE A 312 5.59 -16.86 -8.72
C ILE A 312 5.23 -18.07 -7.84
N GLY A 313 6.21 -18.63 -7.10
CA GLY A 313 5.98 -19.77 -6.19
C GLY A 313 4.96 -19.45 -5.10
N ALA A 314 5.09 -18.28 -4.46
CA ALA A 314 4.11 -17.81 -3.48
C ALA A 314 2.73 -17.61 -4.14
N GLY A 315 2.69 -17.02 -5.34
CA GLY A 315 1.47 -16.86 -6.12
C GLY A 315 0.80 -18.19 -6.48
N VAL A 316 1.59 -19.24 -6.83
CA VAL A 316 1.04 -20.58 -7.08
C VAL A 316 0.43 -21.17 -5.81
N VAL A 317 1.12 -21.08 -4.68
CA VAL A 317 0.62 -21.64 -3.40
C VAL A 317 -0.65 -20.91 -2.95
N LEU A 318 -0.61 -19.59 -2.90
CA LEU A 318 -1.76 -18.77 -2.49
C LEU A 318 -2.92 -18.90 -3.49
N GLY A 319 -2.60 -18.93 -4.78
CA GLY A 319 -3.58 -19.11 -5.85
C GLY A 319 -4.27 -20.47 -5.79
N ALA A 320 -3.53 -21.54 -5.57
CA ALA A 320 -4.09 -22.88 -5.38
C ALA A 320 -5.01 -22.93 -4.14
N LEU A 321 -4.60 -22.29 -3.03
CA LEU A 321 -5.42 -22.20 -1.82
C LEU A 321 -6.73 -21.45 -2.10
N VAL A 322 -6.65 -20.24 -2.69
CA VAL A 322 -7.83 -19.41 -2.98
C VAL A 322 -8.76 -20.08 -3.98
N THR A 323 -8.21 -20.67 -5.06
CA THR A 323 -9.00 -21.41 -6.06
C THR A 323 -9.63 -22.65 -5.46
N GLY A 324 -8.88 -23.44 -4.67
CA GLY A 324 -9.40 -24.64 -4.00
C GLY A 324 -10.51 -24.35 -2.99
N LEU A 325 -10.50 -23.15 -2.41
CA LEU A 325 -11.55 -22.69 -1.48
C LEU A 325 -12.66 -21.89 -2.15
N SER A 326 -12.64 -21.70 -3.48
CA SER A 326 -13.61 -20.86 -4.19
C SER A 326 -15.07 -21.32 -4.03
N GLY A 327 -15.31 -22.60 -3.75
CA GLY A 327 -16.63 -23.14 -3.47
C GLY A 327 -17.10 -22.97 -2.00
N VAL A 328 -16.19 -22.64 -1.08
CA VAL A 328 -16.49 -22.55 0.37
C VAL A 328 -16.44 -21.10 0.85
N LEU A 329 -15.45 -20.33 0.39
CA LEU A 329 -15.27 -18.92 0.79
C LEU A 329 -16.51 -18.04 0.60
N PRO A 330 -17.33 -18.18 -0.46
CA PRO A 330 -18.53 -17.39 -0.62
C PRO A 330 -19.45 -17.42 0.60
N TYR A 331 -19.64 -18.59 1.21
CA TYR A 331 -20.51 -18.77 2.38
C TYR A 331 -20.01 -18.10 3.66
N VAL A 332 -18.72 -17.73 3.70
CA VAL A 332 -18.15 -16.95 4.82
C VAL A 332 -18.55 -15.49 4.73
N PHE A 333 -18.76 -14.98 3.51
CA PHE A 333 -18.96 -13.55 3.26
C PHE A 333 -20.41 -13.15 2.98
N SER A 334 -21.22 -14.06 2.47
CA SER A 334 -22.59 -13.76 2.09
C SER A 334 -23.54 -14.94 2.32
N SER A 335 -24.80 -14.62 2.55
CA SER A 335 -25.94 -15.57 2.51
C SER A 335 -26.87 -15.31 1.32
N ASP A 336 -26.61 -14.26 0.52
CA ASP A 336 -27.39 -13.89 -0.65
C ASP A 336 -27.17 -14.89 -1.79
N PRO A 337 -28.22 -15.53 -2.35
CA PRO A 337 -28.11 -16.54 -3.38
C PRO A 337 -27.44 -16.05 -4.67
N GLU A 338 -27.68 -14.80 -5.08
CA GLU A 338 -27.08 -14.23 -6.30
C GLU A 338 -25.60 -13.94 -6.09
N VAL A 339 -25.22 -13.39 -4.95
CA VAL A 339 -23.80 -13.20 -4.58
C VAL A 339 -23.09 -14.55 -4.52
N LEU A 340 -23.70 -15.57 -3.89
CA LEU A 340 -23.14 -16.92 -3.81
C LEU A 340 -22.97 -17.58 -5.19
N ARG A 341 -23.82 -17.25 -6.15
CA ARG A 341 -23.72 -17.75 -7.54
C ARG A 341 -22.57 -17.08 -8.29
N LEU A 342 -22.33 -15.79 -8.10
CA LEU A 342 -21.33 -14.99 -8.81
C LEU A 342 -19.90 -15.16 -8.26
N LEU A 343 -19.77 -15.31 -6.95
CA LEU A 343 -18.49 -15.29 -6.24
C LEU A 343 -17.49 -16.39 -6.65
N PRO A 344 -17.88 -17.66 -6.80
CA PRO A 344 -16.92 -18.75 -7.07
C PRO A 344 -16.07 -18.50 -8.32
N ALA A 345 -16.67 -17.99 -9.40
CA ALA A 345 -15.95 -17.68 -10.63
C ALA A 345 -14.98 -16.52 -10.45
N ALA A 346 -15.39 -15.44 -9.75
CA ALA A 346 -14.53 -14.30 -9.46
C ALA A 346 -13.33 -14.70 -8.56
N ILE A 347 -13.57 -15.48 -7.50
CA ILE A 347 -12.53 -16.02 -6.62
C ILE A 347 -11.58 -16.92 -7.39
N ALA A 348 -12.08 -17.78 -8.27
CA ALA A 348 -11.23 -18.63 -9.11
C ALA A 348 -10.30 -17.80 -10.01
N VAL A 349 -10.79 -16.71 -10.62
CA VAL A 349 -9.94 -15.79 -11.41
C VAL A 349 -8.84 -15.18 -10.53
N VAL A 350 -9.17 -14.70 -9.32
CA VAL A 350 -8.19 -14.16 -8.38
C VAL A 350 -7.11 -15.22 -8.08
N GLY A 351 -7.50 -16.44 -7.75
CA GLY A 351 -6.57 -17.51 -7.45
C GLY A 351 -5.72 -17.93 -8.65
N LEU A 352 -6.32 -18.16 -9.80
CA LEU A 352 -5.61 -18.59 -11.02
C LEU A 352 -4.63 -17.53 -11.54
N THR A 353 -4.91 -16.25 -11.32
CA THR A 353 -4.03 -15.14 -11.71
C THR A 353 -3.02 -14.72 -10.63
N ALA A 354 -3.05 -15.32 -9.44
CA ALA A 354 -2.10 -15.02 -8.37
C ALA A 354 -0.62 -15.27 -8.76
N PRO A 355 -0.25 -16.30 -9.56
CA PRO A 355 1.12 -16.46 -10.05
C PRO A 355 1.55 -15.29 -10.96
N LEU A 356 0.66 -14.79 -11.83
CA LEU A 356 0.88 -13.58 -12.62
C LEU A 356 1.05 -12.36 -11.73
N GLY A 357 0.22 -12.23 -10.68
CA GLY A 357 0.38 -11.23 -9.63
C GLY A 357 1.76 -11.31 -9.00
N GLY A 358 2.23 -12.49 -8.60
CA GLY A 358 3.57 -12.70 -8.01
C GLY A 358 4.70 -12.22 -8.92
N TYR A 359 4.61 -12.49 -10.22
CA TYR A 359 5.54 -11.96 -11.22
C TYR A 359 5.50 -10.43 -11.28
N VAL A 360 4.32 -9.85 -11.41
CA VAL A 360 4.12 -8.40 -11.57
C VAL A 360 4.56 -7.62 -10.34
N PHE A 361 4.15 -8.04 -9.14
CA PHE A 361 4.50 -7.34 -7.89
C PHE A 361 6.01 -7.37 -7.65
N VAL A 362 6.66 -8.50 -7.88
CA VAL A 362 8.11 -8.60 -7.71
C VAL A 362 8.86 -7.73 -8.72
N LEU A 363 8.49 -7.73 -10.01
CA LEU A 363 9.13 -6.86 -11.01
C LEU A 363 8.90 -5.38 -10.72
N ASP A 364 7.74 -5.03 -10.20
CA ASP A 364 7.46 -3.68 -9.74
C ASP A 364 8.40 -3.29 -8.59
N GLY A 365 8.57 -4.17 -7.57
CA GLY A 365 9.55 -3.99 -6.51
C GLY A 365 10.99 -3.88 -7.00
N VAL A 366 11.37 -4.67 -8.00
CA VAL A 366 12.69 -4.60 -8.67
C VAL A 366 12.92 -3.21 -9.28
N LEU A 367 11.98 -2.72 -10.07
CA LEU A 367 12.11 -1.42 -10.75
C LEU A 367 11.98 -0.24 -9.77
N ILE A 368 11.19 -0.38 -8.70
CA ILE A 368 11.20 0.59 -7.59
C ILE A 368 12.59 0.61 -6.95
N GLY A 369 13.17 -0.55 -6.61
CA GLY A 369 14.50 -0.68 -6.04
C GLY A 369 15.60 -0.12 -6.95
N ALA A 370 15.41 -0.24 -8.26
CA ALA A 370 16.29 0.38 -9.27
C ALA A 370 16.11 1.91 -9.38
N GLY A 371 15.06 2.48 -8.78
CA GLY A 371 14.76 3.91 -8.90
C GLY A 371 14.18 4.30 -10.26
N ASP A 372 13.66 3.34 -11.05
CA ASP A 372 13.13 3.57 -12.40
C ASP A 372 11.67 4.10 -12.37
N GLY A 373 11.46 5.11 -11.52
CA GLY A 373 10.15 5.69 -11.25
C GLY A 373 9.48 6.28 -12.47
N ARG A 374 10.24 6.90 -13.38
CA ARG A 374 9.70 7.47 -14.62
C ARG A 374 9.09 6.39 -15.51
N TYR A 375 9.80 5.27 -15.68
CA TYR A 375 9.27 4.16 -16.46
C TYR A 375 8.02 3.58 -15.83
N LEU A 376 8.04 3.35 -14.52
CA LEU A 376 6.89 2.83 -13.78
C LEU A 376 5.65 3.72 -13.88
N ALA A 377 5.81 5.04 -13.86
CA ALA A 377 4.72 5.99 -14.03
C ALA A 377 4.14 5.94 -15.45
N LEU A 378 5.00 6.01 -16.48
CA LEU A 378 4.56 6.01 -17.88
C LEU A 378 3.94 4.67 -18.28
N SER A 379 4.54 3.55 -17.88
CA SER A 379 3.96 2.22 -18.10
C SER A 379 2.66 2.03 -17.32
N GLY A 380 2.54 2.61 -16.12
CA GLY A 380 1.30 2.62 -15.36
C GLY A 380 0.15 3.29 -16.10
N LEU A 381 0.40 4.45 -16.73
CA LEU A 381 -0.59 5.12 -17.60
C LEU A 381 -0.93 4.30 -18.84
N ALA A 382 0.07 3.70 -19.49
CA ALA A 382 -0.16 2.83 -20.65
C ALA A 382 -1.02 1.60 -20.26
N ASN A 383 -0.73 0.97 -19.12
CA ASN A 383 -1.50 -0.18 -18.63
C ASN A 383 -2.94 0.23 -18.26
N LEU A 384 -3.12 1.42 -17.69
CA LEU A 384 -4.46 1.99 -17.45
C LEU A 384 -5.20 2.22 -18.76
N ALA A 385 -4.54 2.76 -19.79
CA ALA A 385 -5.14 2.97 -21.11
C ALA A 385 -5.58 1.65 -21.78
N VAL A 386 -4.87 0.55 -21.54
CA VAL A 386 -5.30 -0.79 -21.97
C VAL A 386 -6.50 -1.28 -21.18
N PHE A 387 -6.52 -1.01 -19.87
CA PHE A 387 -7.59 -1.48 -18.99
C PHE A 387 -8.92 -0.75 -19.21
N VAL A 388 -8.89 0.56 -19.45
CA VAL A 388 -10.09 1.40 -19.58
C VAL A 388 -11.09 0.81 -20.57
N PRO A 389 -10.74 0.52 -21.85
CA PRO A 389 -11.71 -0.03 -22.81
C PRO A 389 -12.21 -1.42 -22.39
N LEU A 390 -11.35 -2.26 -21.80
CA LEU A 390 -11.75 -3.59 -21.36
C LEU A 390 -12.76 -3.52 -20.21
N ALA A 391 -12.55 -2.64 -19.25
CA ALA A 391 -13.48 -2.42 -18.14
C ALA A 391 -14.83 -1.88 -18.64
N LEU A 392 -14.82 -0.91 -19.55
CA LEU A 392 -16.02 -0.31 -20.11
C LEU A 392 -16.81 -1.24 -21.04
N LEU A 393 -16.17 -2.28 -21.58
CA LEU A 393 -16.83 -3.33 -22.37
C LEU A 393 -17.46 -4.43 -21.49
N ALA A 394 -17.05 -4.58 -20.23
CA ALA A 394 -17.57 -5.62 -19.36
C ALA A 394 -19.11 -5.60 -19.19
N PRO A 395 -19.80 -4.44 -19.08
CA PRO A 395 -21.25 -4.39 -19.03
C PRO A 395 -21.98 -4.90 -20.29
N ALA A 396 -21.30 -4.93 -21.45
CA ALA A 396 -21.86 -5.43 -22.70
C ALA A 396 -21.89 -6.97 -22.79
N ALA A 397 -21.22 -7.67 -21.86
CA ALA A 397 -21.27 -9.12 -21.77
C ALA A 397 -22.70 -9.59 -21.35
N PRO A 398 -23.08 -10.85 -21.65
CA PRO A 398 -24.31 -11.43 -21.08
C PRO A 398 -24.36 -11.28 -19.56
N ALA A 399 -25.54 -11.07 -18.98
CA ALA A 399 -25.72 -10.72 -17.57
C ALA A 399 -24.95 -11.63 -16.60
N GLU A 400 -25.00 -12.93 -16.85
CA GLU A 400 -24.33 -13.96 -16.04
C GLU A 400 -22.78 -13.91 -16.11
N TRP A 401 -22.20 -13.24 -17.10
CA TRP A 401 -20.74 -13.17 -17.34
C TRP A 401 -20.14 -11.77 -17.07
N ARG A 402 -20.95 -10.76 -16.78
CA ARG A 402 -20.48 -9.36 -16.64
C ARG A 402 -19.42 -9.20 -15.55
N LEU A 403 -19.67 -9.76 -14.37
CA LEU A 403 -18.70 -9.73 -13.27
C LEU A 403 -17.42 -10.49 -13.62
N LEU A 404 -17.54 -11.65 -14.24
CA LEU A 404 -16.39 -12.43 -14.71
C LEU A 404 -15.60 -11.67 -15.76
N ALA A 405 -16.28 -11.03 -16.73
CA ALA A 405 -15.64 -10.20 -17.74
C ALA A 405 -14.85 -9.04 -17.14
N LEU A 406 -15.41 -8.37 -16.11
CA LEU A 406 -14.71 -7.32 -15.38
C LEU A 406 -13.48 -7.86 -14.64
N TRP A 407 -13.59 -9.03 -14.00
CA TRP A 407 -12.43 -9.65 -13.33
C TRP A 407 -11.36 -10.11 -14.31
N LEU A 408 -11.75 -10.65 -15.48
CA LEU A 408 -10.79 -10.98 -16.54
C LEU A 408 -10.13 -9.73 -17.11
N ALA A 409 -10.89 -8.64 -17.31
CA ALA A 409 -10.34 -7.36 -17.74
C ALA A 409 -9.29 -6.84 -16.74
N PHE A 410 -9.55 -6.96 -15.42
CA PHE A 410 -8.61 -6.53 -14.38
C PHE A 410 -7.43 -7.50 -14.23
N ALA A 411 -7.69 -8.79 -14.05
CA ALA A 411 -6.66 -9.77 -13.71
C ALA A 411 -5.81 -10.18 -14.92
N VAL A 412 -6.40 -10.29 -16.12
CA VAL A 412 -5.65 -10.65 -17.34
C VAL A 412 -5.29 -9.40 -18.15
N GLY A 413 -6.24 -8.47 -18.34
CA GLY A 413 -6.01 -7.25 -19.11
C GLY A 413 -5.01 -6.32 -18.40
N PHE A 414 -5.35 -5.84 -17.21
CA PHE A 414 -4.51 -4.88 -16.50
C PHE A 414 -3.22 -5.50 -15.94
N LEU A 415 -3.30 -6.61 -15.20
CA LEU A 415 -2.09 -7.28 -14.69
C LEU A 415 -1.27 -7.89 -15.83
N GLY A 416 -1.89 -8.39 -16.91
CA GLY A 416 -1.17 -8.88 -18.08
C GLY A 416 -0.40 -7.78 -18.80
N ALA A 417 -1.01 -6.61 -19.02
CA ALA A 417 -0.32 -5.44 -19.57
C ALA A 417 0.88 -5.02 -18.69
N ARG A 418 0.72 -5.04 -17.36
CA ARG A 418 1.82 -4.80 -16.42
C ARG A 418 2.90 -5.86 -16.54
N ALA A 419 2.55 -7.13 -16.65
CA ALA A 419 3.52 -8.21 -16.81
C ALA A 419 4.38 -8.03 -18.07
N VAL A 420 3.76 -7.62 -19.17
CA VAL A 420 4.47 -7.34 -20.42
C VAL A 420 5.38 -6.12 -20.28
N THR A 421 4.86 -4.98 -19.83
CA THR A 421 5.62 -3.74 -19.74
C THR A 421 6.80 -3.88 -18.75
N LEU A 422 6.58 -4.39 -17.54
CA LEU A 422 7.62 -4.59 -16.54
C LEU A 422 8.63 -5.67 -16.98
N GLY A 423 8.14 -6.75 -17.58
CA GLY A 423 8.99 -7.84 -18.09
C GLY A 423 9.92 -7.39 -19.23
N LEU A 424 9.41 -6.60 -20.18
CA LEU A 424 10.24 -6.01 -21.24
C LEU A 424 11.31 -5.07 -20.67
N ARG A 425 10.96 -4.26 -19.69
CA ARG A 425 11.93 -3.35 -19.04
C ARG A 425 13.03 -4.11 -18.35
N VAL A 426 12.69 -5.14 -17.58
CA VAL A 426 13.70 -5.93 -16.86
C VAL A 426 14.60 -6.72 -17.82
N ARG A 427 14.06 -7.22 -18.95
CA ARG A 427 14.86 -7.89 -19.98
C ARG A 427 15.81 -6.94 -20.73
N SER A 428 15.51 -5.65 -20.80
CA SER A 428 16.33 -4.68 -21.55
C SER A 428 17.61 -4.26 -20.81
N ASP A 429 17.80 -4.67 -19.55
CA ASP A 429 18.91 -4.29 -18.68
C ASP A 429 19.14 -2.78 -18.49
N VAL A 430 18.26 -1.92 -19.02
CA VAL A 430 18.38 -0.45 -18.89
C VAL A 430 18.22 0.00 -17.44
N TRP A 431 17.46 -0.75 -16.63
CA TRP A 431 17.22 -0.50 -15.21
C TRP A 431 18.45 -0.74 -14.32
N LEU A 432 19.50 -1.40 -14.82
CA LEU A 432 20.75 -1.67 -14.10
C LEU A 432 21.70 -0.46 -14.04
N ARG A 433 21.38 0.64 -14.72
CA ARG A 433 22.20 1.85 -14.82
C ARG A 433 21.98 2.82 -13.66
#